data_e2aa8c296c07b2156372b3464717fc39
#
_entry.id   e2aa8c296c07b2156372b3464717fc39
#
_cell.length_a   1.000
_cell.length_b   1.000
_cell.length_c   1.000
_cell.angle_alpha   90.00
_cell.angle_beta   90.00
_cell.angle_gamma   90.00
#
_symmetry.space_group_name_H-M   'P 1'
#
loop_
_entity.id
_entity.type
_entity.pdbx_description
1 polymer ?
#
loop_
_entity_poly.entity_id
_entity_poly.type
_entity_poly.pdbx_seq_one_letter_code
_entity_poly.pdbx_strand_id
1 'polypeptide(L)'
;MGWTRPRLLAYKSEWFDASLDHEGPACYEIGTGGPRGGNIEWHYVGETVNEKKRMSRYGGDGSHLSKMINYHLRQGWHIYYHACASPSKEAAKRMQDNLLGRWEYDWNHVGT
;
A
#
# COMPACT_ATOMS: atom_id res chain seq x y z
N MET A 1 0.53 18.90 -0.25
CA MET A 1 0.96 17.53 0.06
C MET A 1 0.65 16.65 -1.13
N GLY A 2 1.60 15.86 -1.53
CA GLY A 2 1.45 14.99 -2.69
C GLY A 2 1.76 13.55 -2.32
N TRP A 3 1.62 12.71 -3.30
CA TRP A 3 1.97 11.31 -3.17
C TRP A 3 3.49 11.15 -3.16
N THR A 4 3.99 10.25 -2.32
CA THR A 4 5.39 9.88 -2.35
C THR A 4 5.69 9.12 -3.63
N ARG A 5 6.96 9.01 -3.97
CA ARG A 5 7.36 8.12 -5.07
C ARG A 5 7.07 6.68 -4.63
N PRO A 6 6.74 5.79 -5.58
CA PRO A 6 6.57 4.38 -5.24
C PRO A 6 7.83 3.82 -4.59
N ARG A 7 7.62 3.07 -3.52
CA ARG A 7 8.69 2.42 -2.76
C ARG A 7 8.46 0.93 -2.78
N LEU A 8 9.55 0.18 -2.81
CA LEU A 8 9.49 -1.27 -2.74
C LEU A 8 9.07 -1.70 -1.34
N LEU A 9 7.97 -2.42 -1.23
CA LEU A 9 7.49 -2.96 0.04
C LEU A 9 8.01 -4.38 0.25
N ALA A 10 8.01 -5.19 -0.78
CA ALA A 10 8.47 -6.58 -0.69
C ALA A 10 8.89 -7.13 -2.05
N TYR A 11 9.85 -8.06 -2.02
CA TYR A 11 10.25 -8.82 -3.20
C TYR A 11 10.76 -10.20 -2.74
N LYS A 12 10.24 -11.27 -3.35
CA LYS A 12 10.51 -12.64 -2.92
C LYS A 12 10.10 -12.82 -1.46
N SER A 13 11.01 -13.22 -0.60
CA SER A 13 10.73 -13.40 0.82
C SER A 13 11.19 -12.23 1.68
N GLU A 14 11.68 -11.17 1.07
CA GLU A 14 12.21 -10.01 1.79
C GLU A 14 11.17 -8.90 1.89
N TRP A 15 11.07 -8.30 3.06
CA TRP A 15 10.23 -7.14 3.31
C TRP A 15 11.12 -5.97 3.68
N PHE A 16 10.76 -4.79 3.21
CA PHE A 16 11.59 -3.61 3.35
C PHE A 16 11.06 -2.70 4.43
N ASP A 17 11.99 -2.07 5.14
CA ASP A 17 11.67 -1.24 6.29
C ASP A 17 10.97 0.05 5.86
N ALA A 18 9.86 0.36 6.53
CA ALA A 18 9.13 1.59 6.34
C ALA A 18 9.55 2.68 7.33
N SER A 19 10.77 2.59 7.87
CA SER A 19 11.24 3.49 8.92
C SER A 19 11.29 4.95 8.50
N LEU A 20 11.40 5.21 7.20
CA LEU A 20 11.47 6.57 6.66
C LEU A 20 10.10 7.16 6.37
N ASP A 21 9.04 6.38 6.59
CA ASP A 21 7.70 6.84 6.27
C ASP A 21 7.12 7.71 7.37
N HIS A 22 6.13 8.49 6.98
CA HIS A 22 5.45 9.42 7.86
C HIS A 22 4.73 8.70 9.03
N GLU A 23 4.83 9.23 10.23
CA GLU A 23 4.16 8.70 11.41
C GLU A 23 2.86 9.44 11.69
N GLY A 24 1.98 9.52 10.73
CA GLY A 24 0.71 10.21 10.89
C GLY A 24 -0.31 9.71 9.91
N PRO A 25 -1.48 10.37 9.84
CA PRO A 25 -2.53 9.96 8.93
C PRO A 25 -2.08 10.02 7.48
N ALA A 26 -2.51 9.04 6.70
CA ALA A 26 -2.19 8.99 5.28
C ALA A 26 -3.18 8.11 4.53
N CYS A 27 -3.36 8.44 3.26
CA CYS A 27 -3.96 7.54 2.28
C CYS A 27 -2.82 6.87 1.52
N TYR A 28 -2.95 5.59 1.23
CA TYR A 28 -1.88 4.85 0.55
C TYR A 28 -2.44 3.88 -0.46
N GLU A 29 -1.59 3.50 -1.42
CA GLU A 29 -1.91 2.47 -2.39
C GLU A 29 -0.83 1.40 -2.38
N ILE A 30 -1.23 0.15 -2.63
CA ILE A 30 -0.33 -0.98 -2.75
C ILE A 30 -0.56 -1.62 -4.11
N GLY A 31 0.51 -1.99 -4.79
CA GLY A 31 0.42 -2.59 -6.11
C GLY A 31 1.58 -3.49 -6.45
N THR A 32 1.52 -4.02 -7.66
CA THR A 32 2.56 -4.90 -8.18
C THR A 32 3.28 -4.24 -9.34
N GLY A 33 4.55 -4.53 -9.48
CA GLY A 33 5.34 -4.02 -10.58
C GLY A 33 6.58 -4.86 -10.81
N GLY A 34 7.31 -4.48 -11.83
CA GLY A 34 8.57 -5.13 -12.15
C GLY A 34 9.74 -4.50 -11.41
N PRO A 35 10.97 -4.94 -11.73
CA PRO A 35 12.18 -4.32 -11.17
C PRO A 35 12.20 -2.83 -11.47
N ARG A 36 12.72 -2.03 -10.56
CA ARG A 36 12.85 -0.58 -10.70
C ARG A 36 11.53 0.19 -10.70
N GLY A 37 10.43 -0.45 -10.32
CA GLY A 37 9.14 0.23 -10.20
C GLY A 37 8.50 0.62 -11.53
N GLY A 38 8.84 -0.06 -12.61
CA GLY A 38 8.20 0.20 -13.90
C GLY A 38 6.85 -0.47 -14.00
N ASN A 39 5.88 0.22 -14.63
CA ASN A 39 4.56 -0.33 -14.91
C ASN A 39 3.84 -0.86 -13.67
N ILE A 40 3.84 -0.07 -12.60
CA ILE A 40 3.14 -0.47 -11.37
C ILE A 40 1.64 -0.42 -11.61
N GLU A 41 0.96 -1.51 -11.23
CA GLU A 41 -0.48 -1.59 -11.22
C GLU A 41 -0.96 -1.52 -9.78
N TRP A 42 -1.78 -0.52 -9.45
CA TRP A 42 -2.26 -0.32 -8.10
C TRP A 42 -3.51 -1.16 -7.86
N HIS A 43 -3.47 -2.02 -6.86
CA HIS A 43 -4.54 -3.00 -6.57
C HIS A 43 -5.31 -2.70 -5.31
N TYR A 44 -4.77 -1.91 -4.41
CA TYR A 44 -5.39 -1.63 -3.12
C TYR A 44 -5.20 -0.17 -2.74
N VAL A 45 -6.24 0.43 -2.19
CA VAL A 45 -6.15 1.74 -1.56
C VAL A 45 -6.67 1.63 -0.14
N GLY A 46 -5.97 2.28 0.79
CA GLY A 46 -6.34 2.27 2.20
C GLY A 46 -6.07 3.61 2.85
N GLU A 47 -6.53 3.75 4.09
CA GLU A 47 -6.21 4.90 4.92
C GLU A 47 -5.75 4.40 6.30
N THR A 48 -4.97 5.21 6.96
CA THR A 48 -4.45 4.86 8.28
C THR A 48 -4.22 6.12 9.10
N VAL A 49 -4.20 5.97 10.41
CA VAL A 49 -3.82 7.06 11.33
C VAL A 49 -2.30 7.13 11.53
N ASN A 50 -1.57 6.10 11.12
CA ASN A 50 -0.12 6.06 11.24
C ASN A 50 0.46 5.24 10.09
N GLU A 51 0.97 5.93 9.08
CA GLU A 51 1.50 5.30 7.86
C GLU A 51 2.61 4.31 8.16
N LYS A 52 3.61 4.74 8.93
CA LYS A 52 4.77 3.91 9.26
C LYS A 52 4.35 2.60 9.93
N LYS A 53 3.47 2.70 10.90
CA LYS A 53 2.99 1.54 11.66
C LYS A 53 2.21 0.59 10.76
N ARG A 54 1.36 1.13 9.87
CA ARG A 54 0.57 0.30 8.97
C ARG A 54 1.45 -0.43 7.96
N MET A 55 2.44 0.27 7.37
CA MET A 55 3.33 -0.36 6.40
C MET A 55 4.16 -1.46 7.06
N SER A 56 4.59 -1.26 8.29
CA SER A 56 5.33 -2.28 9.03
C SER A 56 4.51 -3.54 9.28
N ARG A 57 3.19 -3.40 9.41
CA ARG A 57 2.29 -4.55 9.62
C ARG A 57 2.19 -5.47 8.40
N TYR A 58 2.36 -4.93 7.21
CA TYR A 58 2.29 -5.75 5.99
C TYR A 58 3.47 -6.72 5.87
N GLY A 59 4.53 -6.51 6.66
CA GLY A 59 5.64 -7.45 6.72
C GLY A 59 5.34 -8.73 7.48
N GLY A 60 4.19 -8.79 8.18
CA GLY A 60 3.78 -9.99 8.90
C GLY A 60 2.60 -10.69 8.25
N ASP A 61 2.21 -11.81 8.80
CA ASP A 61 1.09 -12.60 8.27
C ASP A 61 -0.28 -12.12 8.77
N GLY A 62 -0.32 -11.04 9.55
CA GLY A 62 -1.53 -10.55 10.17
C GLY A 62 -2.40 -9.65 9.31
N SER A 63 -1.94 -9.27 8.13
CA SER A 63 -2.68 -8.41 7.24
C SER A 63 -3.74 -9.19 6.46
N HIS A 64 -4.91 -8.56 6.25
CA HIS A 64 -5.94 -9.15 5.39
C HIS A 64 -5.50 -9.28 3.93
N LEU A 65 -4.42 -8.61 3.55
CA LEU A 65 -3.85 -8.69 2.19
C LEU A 65 -2.73 -9.73 2.08
N SER A 66 -2.35 -10.38 3.18
CA SER A 66 -1.20 -11.27 3.19
C SER A 66 -1.26 -12.35 2.12
N LYS A 67 -2.42 -12.98 1.94
CA LYS A 67 -2.58 -14.03 0.92
C LYS A 67 -2.34 -13.49 -0.49
N MET A 68 -2.91 -12.32 -0.78
CA MET A 68 -2.79 -11.70 -2.10
C MET A 68 -1.36 -11.28 -2.39
N ILE A 69 -0.72 -10.64 -1.41
CA ILE A 69 0.65 -10.20 -1.54
C ILE A 69 1.57 -11.41 -1.73
N ASN A 70 1.43 -12.43 -0.90
CA ASN A 70 2.28 -13.62 -0.99
C ASN A 70 2.07 -14.38 -2.29
N TYR A 71 0.84 -14.42 -2.79
CA TYR A 71 0.58 -15.03 -4.08
C TYR A 71 1.40 -14.35 -5.18
N HIS A 72 1.38 -13.02 -5.22
CA HIS A 72 2.12 -12.27 -6.25
C HIS A 72 3.62 -12.35 -6.06
N LEU A 73 4.09 -12.39 -4.81
CA LEU A 73 5.52 -12.58 -4.54
C LEU A 73 6.01 -13.93 -5.09
N ARG A 74 5.20 -14.97 -4.95
CA ARG A 74 5.55 -16.30 -5.50
C ARG A 74 5.58 -16.30 -7.02
N GLN A 75 4.85 -15.39 -7.67
CA GLN A 75 4.88 -15.23 -9.11
C GLN A 75 6.07 -14.39 -9.60
N GLY A 76 6.87 -13.88 -8.69
CA GLY A 76 8.04 -13.09 -9.04
C GLY A 76 7.79 -11.58 -9.13
N TRP A 77 6.60 -11.13 -8.74
CA TRP A 77 6.30 -9.70 -8.75
C TRP A 77 6.93 -8.99 -7.56
N HIS A 78 7.30 -7.73 -7.78
CA HIS A 78 7.69 -6.82 -6.71
C HIS A 78 6.43 -6.14 -6.18
N ILE A 79 6.35 -5.94 -4.88
CA ILE A 79 5.23 -5.24 -4.26
C ILE A 79 5.68 -3.83 -3.91
N TYR A 80 4.91 -2.86 -4.38
CA TYR A 80 5.22 -1.44 -4.19
C TYR A 80 4.11 -0.77 -3.40
N TYR A 81 4.45 0.34 -2.76
CA TYR A 81 3.45 1.21 -2.15
C TYR A 81 3.86 2.66 -2.34
N HIS A 82 2.90 3.55 -2.26
CA HIS A 82 3.13 4.97 -2.08
C HIS A 82 2.01 5.53 -1.21
N ALA A 83 2.23 6.73 -0.67
CA ALA A 83 1.30 7.31 0.28
C ALA A 83 1.22 8.82 0.11
N CYS A 84 0.09 9.36 0.54
CA CYS A 84 -0.13 10.79 0.61
C CYS A 84 -0.44 11.15 2.05
N ALA A 85 0.49 11.84 2.70
CA ALA A 85 0.30 12.28 4.08
C ALA A 85 -0.90 13.23 4.15
N SER A 86 -1.70 13.08 5.18
CA SER A 86 -2.93 13.83 5.35
C SER A 86 -2.94 14.55 6.69
N PRO A 87 -3.63 15.70 6.80
CA PRO A 87 -3.66 16.43 8.07
C PRO A 87 -4.49 15.76 9.15
N SER A 88 -5.36 14.82 8.79
CA SER A 88 -6.22 14.15 9.75
C SER A 88 -6.67 12.80 9.21
N LYS A 89 -7.20 11.96 10.10
CA LYS A 89 -7.81 10.69 9.73
C LYS A 89 -8.96 10.92 8.75
N GLU A 90 -9.77 11.93 9.00
CA GLU A 90 -10.94 12.24 8.17
C GLU A 90 -10.51 12.62 6.75
N ALA A 91 -9.44 13.39 6.62
CA ALA A 91 -8.93 13.78 5.30
C ALA A 91 -8.39 12.56 4.55
N ALA A 92 -7.67 11.67 5.24
CA ALA A 92 -7.17 10.44 4.64
C ALA A 92 -8.31 9.55 4.15
N LYS A 93 -9.37 9.42 4.96
CA LYS A 93 -10.54 8.62 4.60
C LYS A 93 -11.27 9.22 3.39
N ARG A 94 -11.43 10.55 3.34
CA ARG A 94 -12.07 11.20 2.19
C ARG A 94 -11.27 10.94 0.91
N MET A 95 -9.95 10.96 0.97
CA MET A 95 -9.12 10.67 -0.18
C MET A 95 -9.30 9.22 -0.64
N GLN A 96 -9.32 8.28 0.30
CA GLN A 96 -9.58 6.88 0.01
C GLN A 96 -10.94 6.71 -0.68
N ASP A 97 -11.99 7.33 -0.13
CA ASP A 97 -13.34 7.21 -0.68
C ASP A 97 -13.42 7.80 -2.09
N ASN A 98 -12.74 8.93 -2.33
CA ASN A 98 -12.69 9.54 -3.65
C ASN A 98 -12.00 8.63 -4.67
N LEU A 99 -10.91 8.00 -4.28
CA LEU A 99 -10.20 7.09 -5.17
C LEU A 99 -11.01 5.83 -5.46
N LEU A 100 -11.69 5.28 -4.44
CA LEU A 100 -12.57 4.12 -4.62
C LEU A 100 -13.75 4.45 -5.54
N GLY A 101 -14.18 5.70 -5.58
CA GLY A 101 -15.24 6.14 -6.47
C GLY A 101 -14.80 6.33 -7.92
N ARG A 102 -13.50 6.42 -8.17
CA ARG A 102 -12.94 6.67 -9.51
C ARG A 102 -12.32 5.44 -10.15
N TRP A 103 -11.73 4.56 -9.35
CA TRP A 103 -10.91 3.46 -9.85
C TRP A 103 -11.35 2.15 -9.23
N GLU A 104 -11.19 1.07 -9.97
CA GLU A 104 -11.40 -0.27 -9.46
C GLU A 104 -10.10 -0.75 -8.82
N TYR A 105 -10.19 -1.10 -7.53
CA TYR A 105 -9.07 -1.70 -6.80
C TYR A 105 -9.44 -3.12 -6.48
N ASP A 106 -8.92 -4.05 -7.25
CA ASP A 106 -9.33 -5.45 -7.15
C ASP A 106 -9.05 -6.08 -5.78
N TRP A 107 -8.03 -5.60 -5.08
CA TRP A 107 -7.73 -6.14 -3.74
C TRP A 107 -8.62 -5.55 -2.65
N ASN A 108 -9.33 -4.49 -2.90
CA ASN A 108 -10.24 -3.91 -1.91
C ASN A 108 -11.49 -4.76 -1.71
N HIS A 109 -11.75 -5.72 -2.58
CA HIS A 109 -12.87 -6.62 -2.47
C HIS A 109 -12.50 -7.94 -1.76
N VAL A 110 -11.22 -8.11 -1.42
CA VAL A 110 -10.73 -9.33 -0.78
C VAL A 110 -10.83 -9.18 0.73
N GLY A 111 -11.46 -10.15 1.40
CA GLY A 111 -11.54 -10.17 2.87
C GLY A 111 -12.58 -9.25 3.46
N THR A 112 -13.48 -8.74 2.66
CA THR A 112 -14.61 -7.93 3.17
C THR A 112 -15.81 -8.78 3.51
#